data_825841acc51a7f76c3c4884af5fa000d
#
_entry.id   825841acc51a7f76c3c4884af5fa000d
#
_cell.length_a   1.000
_cell.length_b   1.000
_cell.length_c   1.000
_cell.angle_alpha   90.00
_cell.angle_beta   90.00
_cell.angle_gamma   90.00
#
_symmetry.space_group_name_H-M   'P 1'
#
loop_
_entity.id
_entity.type
_entity.pdbx_description
1 polymer ?
#
loop_
_entity_poly.entity_id
_entity_poly.type
_entity_poly.pdbx_seq_one_letter_code
_entity_poly.pdbx_strand_id
1 'polypeptide(L)'
;KEYGLNPLTFSISQIGGNSGRGISGAQNKDPDHLGSISVELIDADLRPYSSYAFLGAIQEEVVRHPLLETLSFRSWRSGPGGDSLSVDLLGFDPNRLKAASIYFQNQLIGLPEISGLEDTQAYDKNELILELTPRGVALGFEIDNVGKQLYHQLNGIEAVSFPLRNRSSKVIVEIPD
;
A
#
# COMPACT_ATOMS: atom_id res chain seq x y z
N LYS A 1 5.58 -22.36 -18.79
CA LYS A 1 5.21 -23.50 -19.68
C LYS A 1 6.38 -23.99 -20.55
N GLU A 2 7.42 -23.19 -20.70
CA GLU A 2 8.59 -23.48 -21.52
C GLU A 2 9.35 -24.74 -21.09
N TYR A 3 9.26 -25.10 -19.84
CA TYR A 3 9.97 -26.25 -19.24
C TYR A 3 9.04 -27.39 -18.79
N GLY A 4 7.79 -27.40 -19.18
CA GLY A 4 6.84 -28.50 -18.95
C GLY A 4 6.36 -28.69 -17.50
N LEU A 5 6.96 -28.00 -16.53
CA LEU A 5 6.57 -28.05 -15.11
C LEU A 5 5.76 -26.81 -14.72
N ASN A 6 4.73 -27.01 -13.90
CA ASN A 6 4.07 -25.89 -13.25
C ASN A 6 5.03 -25.28 -12.21
N PRO A 7 5.44 -24.03 -12.36
CA PRO A 7 6.37 -23.41 -11.43
C PRO A 7 5.75 -23.06 -10.07
N LEU A 8 4.42 -23.15 -9.94
CA LEU A 8 3.71 -22.71 -8.77
C LEU A 8 3.43 -23.86 -7.81
N THR A 9 3.84 -23.71 -6.56
CA THR A 9 3.38 -24.54 -5.45
C THR A 9 1.98 -24.10 -5.06
N PHE A 10 1.78 -22.81 -4.83
CA PHE A 10 0.45 -22.23 -4.62
C PHE A 10 0.44 -20.72 -4.94
N SER A 11 -0.76 -20.16 -5.03
CA SER A 11 -0.98 -18.73 -5.12
C SER A 11 -2.14 -18.34 -4.21
N ILE A 12 -2.02 -17.18 -3.57
CA ILE A 12 -3.05 -16.58 -2.72
C ILE A 12 -3.36 -15.20 -3.25
N SER A 13 -4.64 -14.96 -3.55
CA SER A 13 -5.16 -13.62 -3.84
C SER A 13 -5.83 -13.05 -2.60
N GLN A 14 -5.50 -11.83 -2.23
CA GLN A 14 -6.09 -11.13 -1.11
C GLN A 14 -6.70 -9.81 -1.58
N ILE A 15 -7.92 -9.55 -1.16
CA ILE A 15 -8.62 -8.27 -1.34
C ILE A 15 -8.70 -7.61 0.03
N GLY A 16 -8.54 -6.31 0.09
CA GLY A 16 -8.55 -5.55 1.33
C GLY A 16 -7.21 -5.53 2.07
N GLY A 17 -6.14 -5.88 1.40
CA GLY A 17 -4.82 -5.90 2.03
C GLY A 17 -3.77 -6.62 1.20
N ASN A 18 -2.70 -7.00 1.87
CA ASN A 18 -1.59 -7.74 1.26
C ASN A 18 -0.95 -8.71 2.26
N SER A 19 -0.42 -9.81 1.74
CA SER A 19 0.43 -10.71 2.49
C SER A 19 1.89 -10.23 2.39
N GLY A 20 2.51 -9.92 3.51
CA GLY A 20 3.88 -9.46 3.56
C GLY A 20 4.02 -7.94 3.50
N ARG A 21 5.07 -7.45 2.82
CA ARG A 21 5.36 -6.01 2.74
C ARG A 21 4.45 -5.30 1.75
N GLY A 22 3.61 -4.40 2.24
CA GLY A 22 2.70 -3.59 1.42
C GLY A 22 3.39 -2.50 0.61
N ILE A 23 2.62 -1.88 -0.27
CA ILE A 23 2.99 -0.63 -0.95
C ILE A 23 3.03 0.52 0.06
N SER A 24 3.81 1.55 -0.22
CA SER A 24 3.86 2.77 0.60
C SER A 24 2.47 3.40 0.73
N GLY A 25 2.11 3.80 1.95
CA GLY A 25 0.81 4.43 2.21
C GLY A 25 -0.39 3.49 2.22
N ALA A 26 -0.21 2.17 2.05
CA ALA A 26 -1.32 1.20 2.06
C ALA A 26 -2.17 1.26 3.33
N GLN A 27 -1.54 1.55 4.49
CA GLN A 27 -2.23 1.71 5.77
C GLN A 27 -3.21 2.88 5.81
N ASN A 28 -3.08 3.83 4.88
CA ASN A 28 -3.92 5.01 4.78
C ASN A 28 -4.97 4.91 3.65
N LYS A 29 -5.03 3.77 2.97
CA LYS A 29 -5.99 3.52 1.89
C LYS A 29 -7.14 2.68 2.41
N ASP A 30 -8.31 2.90 1.80
CA ASP A 30 -9.47 2.04 2.03
C ASP A 30 -9.11 0.60 1.66
N PRO A 31 -9.44 -0.39 2.50
CA PRO A 31 -9.21 -1.80 2.19
C PRO A 31 -9.80 -2.23 0.84
N ASP A 32 -10.94 -1.68 0.43
CA ASP A 32 -11.58 -2.00 -0.85
C ASP A 32 -10.75 -1.57 -2.07
N HIS A 33 -9.79 -0.67 -1.88
CA HIS A 33 -8.85 -0.23 -2.91
C HIS A 33 -7.53 -1.01 -2.91
N LEU A 34 -7.39 -2.00 -2.02
CA LEU A 34 -6.16 -2.77 -1.89
C LEU A 34 -6.36 -4.20 -2.35
N GLY A 35 -5.37 -4.73 -3.02
CA GLY A 35 -5.32 -6.14 -3.39
C GLY A 35 -3.89 -6.62 -3.56
N SER A 36 -3.68 -7.91 -3.38
CA SER A 36 -2.38 -8.53 -3.59
C SER A 36 -2.53 -9.97 -4.09
N ILE A 37 -1.50 -10.42 -4.78
CA ILE A 37 -1.32 -11.82 -5.16
C ILE A 37 0.05 -12.26 -4.66
N SER A 38 0.05 -13.26 -3.77
CA SER A 38 1.27 -13.90 -3.30
C SER A 38 1.42 -15.25 -3.98
N VAL A 39 2.63 -15.54 -4.43
CA VAL A 39 2.95 -16.74 -5.20
C VAL A 39 4.14 -17.44 -4.56
N GLU A 40 4.02 -18.73 -4.32
CA GLU A 40 5.13 -19.58 -3.95
C GLU A 40 5.54 -20.45 -5.14
N LEU A 41 6.83 -20.42 -5.45
CA LEU A 41 7.42 -21.22 -6.51
C LEU A 41 7.91 -22.55 -5.97
N ILE A 42 7.97 -23.57 -6.84
CA ILE A 42 8.66 -24.82 -6.54
C ILE A 42 10.12 -24.55 -6.16
N ASP A 43 10.75 -25.51 -5.53
CA ASP A 43 12.12 -25.41 -5.02
C ASP A 43 13.10 -24.91 -6.10
N ALA A 44 14.06 -24.11 -5.69
CA ALA A 44 15.01 -23.48 -6.61
C ALA A 44 15.81 -24.53 -7.39
N ASP A 45 16.09 -25.68 -6.78
CA ASP A 45 16.83 -26.77 -7.41
C ASP A 45 16.02 -27.52 -8.46
N LEU A 46 14.70 -27.36 -8.47
CA LEU A 46 13.79 -28.00 -9.43
C LEU A 46 13.44 -27.13 -10.62
N ARG A 47 13.94 -25.90 -10.67
CA ARG A 47 13.63 -24.93 -11.74
C ARG A 47 14.90 -24.31 -12.32
N PRO A 48 14.95 -24.14 -13.65
CA PRO A 48 16.16 -23.63 -14.34
C PRO A 48 16.27 -22.09 -14.30
N TYR A 49 15.47 -21.40 -13.50
CA TYR A 49 15.45 -19.94 -13.37
C TYR A 49 15.32 -19.50 -11.92
N SER A 50 15.79 -18.30 -11.65
CA SER A 50 15.68 -17.68 -10.32
C SER A 50 14.29 -17.07 -10.08
N SER A 51 13.97 -16.80 -8.82
CA SER A 51 12.75 -16.04 -8.47
C SER A 51 12.74 -14.64 -9.09
N TYR A 52 13.90 -14.04 -9.28
CA TYR A 52 14.03 -12.73 -9.93
C TYR A 52 13.71 -12.80 -11.43
N ALA A 53 14.22 -13.82 -12.12
CA ALA A 53 13.89 -14.03 -13.53
C ALA A 53 12.39 -14.28 -13.73
N PHE A 54 11.77 -15.05 -12.82
CA PHE A 54 10.32 -15.26 -12.84
C PHE A 54 9.55 -13.96 -12.62
N LEU A 55 9.99 -13.14 -11.65
CA LEU A 55 9.37 -11.85 -11.36
C LEU A 55 9.50 -10.89 -12.55
N GLY A 56 10.67 -10.82 -13.19
CA GLY A 56 10.89 -10.02 -14.40
C GLY A 56 9.97 -10.43 -15.55
N ALA A 57 9.83 -11.72 -15.79
CA ALA A 57 8.93 -12.23 -16.82
C ALA A 57 7.44 -11.88 -16.54
N ILE A 58 7.02 -11.90 -15.27
CA ILE A 58 5.67 -11.45 -14.90
C ILE A 58 5.51 -9.95 -15.14
N GLN A 59 6.52 -9.14 -14.80
CA GLN A 59 6.48 -7.69 -15.01
C GLN A 59 6.31 -7.33 -16.50
N GLU A 60 6.95 -8.07 -17.39
CA GLU A 60 6.83 -7.88 -18.84
C GLU A 60 5.45 -8.29 -19.39
N GLU A 61 4.85 -9.33 -18.83
CA GLU A 61 3.56 -9.87 -19.28
C GLU A 61 2.35 -9.14 -18.71
N VAL A 62 2.48 -8.54 -17.53
CA VAL A 62 1.35 -7.89 -16.86
C VAL A 62 1.09 -6.51 -17.43
N VAL A 63 -0.04 -6.38 -18.12
CA VAL A 63 -0.52 -5.09 -18.57
C VAL A 63 -1.18 -4.34 -17.42
N ARG A 64 -0.67 -3.17 -17.08
CA ARG A 64 -1.24 -2.32 -16.03
C ARG A 64 -2.65 -1.87 -16.42
N HIS A 65 -3.62 -2.20 -15.59
CA HIS A 65 -4.99 -1.74 -15.80
C HIS A 65 -5.09 -0.22 -15.52
N PRO A 66 -5.86 0.55 -16.30
CA PRO A 66 -5.98 2.01 -16.13
C PRO A 66 -6.47 2.47 -14.75
N LEU A 67 -7.25 1.63 -14.05
CA LEU A 67 -7.75 1.92 -12.71
C LEU A 67 -6.72 1.61 -11.60
N LEU A 68 -5.56 1.04 -11.92
CA LEU A 68 -4.51 0.82 -10.94
C LEU A 68 -3.69 2.08 -10.75
N GLU A 69 -3.77 2.67 -9.58
CA GLU A 69 -2.92 3.79 -9.17
C GLU A 69 -1.46 3.33 -9.01
N THR A 70 -1.26 2.23 -8.30
CA THR A 70 0.06 1.67 -8.05
C THR A 70 0.05 0.17 -8.27
N LEU A 71 1.04 -0.34 -8.98
CA LEU A 71 1.31 -1.77 -9.15
C LEU A 71 2.78 -2.01 -8.83
N SER A 72 3.04 -2.84 -7.83
CA SER A 72 4.39 -3.16 -7.37
C SER A 72 4.62 -4.66 -7.38
N PHE A 73 5.76 -5.08 -7.86
CA PHE A 73 6.20 -6.48 -7.87
C PHE A 73 7.35 -6.63 -6.89
N ARG A 74 7.25 -7.60 -5.98
CA ARG A 74 8.25 -7.81 -4.94
C ARG A 74 8.60 -9.27 -4.81
N SER A 75 9.88 -9.56 -4.63
CA SER A 75 10.38 -10.87 -4.27
C SER A 75 10.60 -10.94 -2.76
N TRP A 76 10.30 -12.09 -2.17
CA TRP A 76 10.65 -12.34 -0.77
C TRP A 76 12.18 -12.43 -0.63
N ARG A 77 12.72 -11.69 0.31
CA ARG A 77 14.15 -11.73 0.67
C ARG A 77 14.28 -12.22 2.09
N SER A 78 15.12 -13.23 2.30
CA SER A 78 15.58 -13.61 3.63
C SER A 78 16.70 -12.65 4.06
N GLY A 79 16.54 -11.96 5.18
CA GLY A 79 17.55 -11.06 5.72
C GLY A 79 16.95 -9.75 6.25
N PRO A 80 17.79 -8.84 6.78
CA PRO A 80 17.33 -7.53 7.23
C PRO A 80 16.64 -6.82 6.06
N GLY A 81 15.34 -6.58 6.23
CA GLY A 81 14.49 -6.03 5.18
C GLY A 81 14.85 -4.58 4.86
N GLY A 82 14.73 -4.22 3.61
CA GLY A 82 14.91 -2.88 3.09
C GLY A 82 14.57 -2.85 1.61
N ASP A 83 14.34 -1.69 1.05
CA ASP A 83 14.28 -1.54 -0.39
C ASP A 83 15.69 -1.69 -0.96
N SER A 84 15.79 -2.16 -2.20
CA SER A 84 17.09 -2.31 -2.87
C SER A 84 17.78 -0.97 -3.05
N LEU A 85 16.97 0.08 -3.23
CA LEU A 85 17.38 1.47 -3.34
C LEU A 85 16.38 2.32 -2.55
N SER A 86 16.88 3.14 -1.65
CA SER A 86 16.10 4.17 -0.95
C SER A 86 16.81 5.50 -1.14
N VAL A 87 16.08 6.51 -1.57
CA VAL A 87 16.61 7.87 -1.78
C VAL A 87 15.78 8.83 -0.96
N ASP A 88 16.44 9.54 -0.05
CA ASP A 88 15.81 10.55 0.79
C ASP A 88 15.91 11.93 0.13
N LEU A 89 14.76 12.53 -0.15
CA LEU A 89 14.66 13.90 -0.63
C LEU A 89 14.36 14.81 0.57
N LEU A 90 15.21 15.80 0.79
CA LEU A 90 15.08 16.71 1.93
C LEU A 90 14.72 18.11 1.44
N GLY A 91 13.78 18.75 2.14
CA GLY A 91 13.34 20.11 1.81
C GLY A 91 12.24 20.59 2.74
N PHE A 92 11.92 21.90 2.68
CA PHE A 92 10.89 22.50 3.52
C PHE A 92 9.52 22.60 2.84
N ASP A 93 9.47 22.48 1.52
CA ASP A 93 8.24 22.62 0.73
C ASP A 93 7.76 21.25 0.25
N PRO A 94 6.64 20.73 0.77
CA PRO A 94 6.10 19.43 0.41
C PRO A 94 5.79 19.31 -1.09
N ASN A 95 5.31 20.40 -1.73
CA ASN A 95 4.96 20.36 -3.15
C ASN A 95 6.22 20.23 -4.02
N ARG A 96 7.30 20.92 -3.65
CA ARG A 96 8.59 20.78 -4.34
C ARG A 96 9.20 19.40 -4.13
N LEU A 97 9.09 18.85 -2.92
CA LEU A 97 9.54 17.48 -2.64
C LEU A 97 8.77 16.47 -3.49
N LYS A 98 7.46 16.63 -3.60
CA LYS A 98 6.62 15.77 -4.45
C LYS A 98 7.00 15.88 -5.93
N ALA A 99 7.14 17.10 -6.44
CA ALA A 99 7.57 17.33 -7.82
C ALA A 99 8.96 16.71 -8.10
N ALA A 100 9.89 16.84 -7.16
CA ALA A 100 11.21 16.23 -7.27
C ALA A 100 11.15 14.70 -7.25
N SER A 101 10.32 14.10 -6.40
CA SER A 101 10.08 12.65 -6.37
C SER A 101 9.53 12.14 -7.69
N ILE A 102 8.49 12.77 -8.22
CA ILE A 102 7.89 12.41 -9.51
C ILE A 102 8.91 12.54 -10.64
N TYR A 103 9.67 13.63 -10.68
CA TYR A 103 10.72 13.82 -11.67
C TYR A 103 11.76 12.70 -11.61
N PHE A 104 12.21 12.37 -10.40
CA PHE A 104 13.20 11.31 -10.18
C PHE A 104 12.68 9.93 -10.60
N GLN A 105 11.44 9.60 -10.22
CA GLN A 105 10.78 8.35 -10.63
C GLN A 105 10.68 8.25 -12.16
N ASN A 106 10.32 9.34 -12.85
CA ASN A 106 10.22 9.36 -14.31
C ASN A 106 11.57 9.14 -15.00
N GLN A 107 12.69 9.54 -14.40
CA GLN A 107 14.03 9.25 -14.94
C GLN A 107 14.40 7.76 -14.77
N LEU A 108 13.86 7.10 -13.76
CA LEU A 108 14.18 5.71 -13.42
C LEU A 108 13.28 4.68 -14.12
N ILE A 109 12.08 5.09 -14.53
CA ILE A 109 11.05 4.17 -15.09
C ILE A 109 11.52 3.44 -16.36
N GLY A 110 12.50 4.01 -17.08
CA GLY A 110 13.05 3.41 -18.31
C GLY A 110 14.22 2.45 -18.07
N LEU A 111 14.64 2.25 -16.82
CA LEU A 111 15.76 1.37 -16.49
C LEU A 111 15.24 -0.04 -16.18
N PRO A 112 15.68 -1.07 -16.94
CA PRO A 112 15.15 -2.43 -16.79
C PRO A 112 15.46 -3.08 -15.44
N GLU A 113 16.48 -2.59 -14.74
CA GLU A 113 16.88 -3.06 -13.40
C GLU A 113 16.01 -2.49 -12.28
N ILE A 114 15.20 -1.47 -12.56
CA ILE A 114 14.41 -0.74 -11.57
C ILE A 114 12.92 -1.00 -11.77
N SER A 115 12.24 -1.42 -10.71
CA SER A 115 10.82 -1.67 -10.70
C SER A 115 10.21 -1.32 -9.35
N GLY A 116 8.89 -1.09 -9.33
CA GLY A 116 8.16 -0.83 -8.09
C GLY A 116 8.56 0.48 -7.42
N LEU A 117 8.75 1.53 -8.24
CA LEU A 117 9.04 2.87 -7.74
C LEU A 117 7.87 3.42 -6.93
N GLU A 118 8.15 3.81 -5.72
CA GLU A 118 7.17 4.36 -4.76
C GLU A 118 7.79 5.53 -4.02
N ASP A 119 6.97 6.45 -3.56
CA ASP A 119 7.38 7.44 -2.56
C ASP A 119 6.50 7.35 -1.30
N THR A 120 6.99 7.93 -0.22
CA THR A 120 6.31 7.90 1.08
C THR A 120 5.27 9.01 1.25
N GLN A 121 5.22 9.97 0.32
CA GLN A 121 4.27 11.07 0.39
C GLN A 121 2.94 10.64 -0.25
N ALA A 122 1.87 10.65 0.54
CA ALA A 122 0.54 10.29 0.07
C ALA A 122 0.09 11.21 -1.09
N TYR A 123 -0.53 10.59 -2.12
CA TYR A 123 -1.12 11.34 -3.22
C TYR A 123 -2.49 11.89 -2.80
N ASP A 124 -2.74 13.14 -3.17
CA ASP A 124 -4.06 13.79 -3.15
C ASP A 124 -4.84 13.74 -1.83
N LYS A 125 -4.15 13.59 -0.70
CA LYS A 125 -4.79 13.74 0.61
C LYS A 125 -4.56 15.15 1.14
N ASN A 126 -5.63 15.93 1.19
CA ASN A 126 -5.64 17.14 1.97
C ASN A 126 -5.61 16.77 3.45
N GLU A 127 -4.60 17.19 4.17
CA GLU A 127 -4.50 17.05 5.61
C GLU A 127 -5.11 18.29 6.26
N LEU A 128 -6.09 18.07 7.14
CA LEU A 128 -6.67 19.13 7.96
C LEU A 128 -5.98 19.09 9.33
N ILE A 129 -5.12 20.08 9.56
CA ILE A 129 -4.50 20.27 10.87
C ILE A 129 -5.43 21.15 11.70
N LEU A 130 -5.97 20.57 12.77
CA LEU A 130 -6.88 21.26 13.68
C LEU A 130 -6.12 21.85 14.86
N GLU A 131 -6.41 23.11 15.17
CA GLU A 131 -5.89 23.79 16.34
C GLU A 131 -7.06 24.29 17.21
N LEU A 132 -6.90 24.18 18.53
CA LEU A 132 -7.88 24.73 19.46
C LEU A 132 -7.74 26.25 19.54
N THR A 133 -8.85 26.94 19.36
CA THR A 133 -8.90 28.39 19.63
C THR A 133 -8.77 28.64 21.16
N PRO A 134 -8.32 29.84 21.58
CA PRO A 134 -8.29 30.18 23.01
C PRO A 134 -9.65 30.03 23.73
N ARG A 135 -10.74 30.24 22.99
CA ARG A 135 -12.10 30.01 23.50
C ARG A 135 -12.38 28.51 23.69
N GLY A 136 -11.93 27.66 22.76
CA GLY A 136 -12.08 26.22 22.88
C GLY A 136 -11.36 25.67 24.10
N VAL A 137 -10.12 26.12 24.32
CA VAL A 137 -9.35 25.78 25.54
C VAL A 137 -10.06 26.26 26.80
N ALA A 138 -10.58 27.49 26.82
CA ALA A 138 -11.30 28.02 27.96
C ALA A 138 -12.62 27.29 28.26
N LEU A 139 -13.23 26.66 27.26
CA LEU A 139 -14.42 25.81 27.42
C LEU A 139 -14.08 24.37 27.82
N GLY A 140 -12.80 24.04 28.00
CA GLY A 140 -12.33 22.71 28.40
C GLY A 140 -12.25 21.69 27.28
N PHE A 141 -12.24 22.10 25.99
CA PHE A 141 -11.97 21.18 24.90
C PHE A 141 -10.51 20.74 24.89
N GLU A 142 -10.29 19.48 24.61
CA GLU A 142 -8.98 18.88 24.37
C GLU A 142 -8.89 18.43 22.91
N ILE A 143 -7.73 18.66 22.28
CA ILE A 143 -7.54 18.37 20.85
C ILE A 143 -7.77 16.90 20.53
N ASP A 144 -7.35 15.98 21.42
CA ASP A 144 -7.54 14.54 21.24
C ASP A 144 -9.02 14.13 21.25
N ASN A 145 -9.82 14.76 22.11
CA ASN A 145 -11.26 14.50 22.18
C ASN A 145 -11.98 15.02 20.94
N VAL A 146 -11.59 16.20 20.45
CA VAL A 146 -12.13 16.78 19.21
C VAL A 146 -11.75 15.89 18.03
N GLY A 147 -10.50 15.45 17.93
CA GLY A 147 -10.02 14.55 16.89
C GLY A 147 -10.78 13.22 16.87
N LYS A 148 -10.98 12.60 18.04
CA LYS A 148 -11.76 11.35 18.15
C LYS A 148 -13.22 11.53 17.73
N GLN A 149 -13.85 12.62 18.14
CA GLN A 149 -15.24 12.90 17.74
C GLN A 149 -15.37 13.08 16.23
N LEU A 150 -14.49 13.86 15.63
CA LEU A 150 -14.46 14.04 14.18
C LEU A 150 -14.21 12.72 13.44
N TYR A 151 -13.25 11.94 13.92
CA TYR A 151 -12.99 10.62 13.35
C TYR A 151 -14.24 9.74 13.36
N HIS A 152 -14.95 9.66 14.48
CA HIS A 152 -16.19 8.88 14.60
C HIS A 152 -17.34 9.44 13.76
N GLN A 153 -17.41 10.75 13.60
CA GLN A 153 -18.43 11.35 12.73
C GLN A 153 -18.20 11.08 11.26
N LEU A 154 -16.93 11.08 10.82
CA LEU A 154 -16.57 10.90 9.42
C LEU A 154 -16.46 9.43 9.00
N ASN A 155 -16.06 8.55 9.90
CA ASN A 155 -15.80 7.13 9.59
C ASN A 155 -16.80 6.18 10.23
N GLY A 156 -17.74 6.70 11.03
CA GLY A 156 -18.62 5.87 11.84
C GLY A 156 -17.93 5.20 13.03
N ILE A 157 -18.67 4.41 13.75
CA ILE A 157 -18.22 3.63 14.90
C ILE A 157 -18.50 2.17 14.67
N GLU A 158 -17.46 1.33 14.75
CA GLU A 158 -17.65 -0.12 14.75
C GLU A 158 -18.35 -0.56 16.02
N ALA A 159 -19.65 -0.89 15.92
CA ALA A 159 -20.46 -1.32 17.03
C ALA A 159 -20.20 -2.77 17.42
N VAL A 160 -20.04 -3.65 16.44
CA VAL A 160 -19.75 -5.08 16.64
C VAL A 160 -19.11 -5.68 15.41
N SER A 161 -18.20 -6.63 15.62
CA SER A 161 -17.66 -7.48 14.57
C SER A 161 -18.01 -8.93 14.87
N PHE A 162 -18.44 -9.69 13.85
CA PHE A 162 -18.81 -11.09 13.99
C PHE A 162 -18.44 -11.90 12.76
N PRO A 163 -18.13 -13.19 12.92
CA PRO A 163 -17.86 -14.06 11.79
C PRO A 163 -19.13 -14.36 11.00
N LEU A 164 -19.09 -14.16 9.69
CA LEU A 164 -20.15 -14.54 8.76
C LEU A 164 -19.56 -15.46 7.69
N ARG A 165 -19.80 -16.77 7.80
CA ARG A 165 -19.18 -17.80 6.96
C ARG A 165 -17.64 -17.70 7.00
N ASN A 166 -17.00 -17.40 5.87
CA ASN A 166 -15.55 -17.33 5.72
C ASN A 166 -14.98 -15.90 5.88
N ARG A 167 -15.81 -14.94 6.30
CA ARG A 167 -15.42 -13.53 6.42
C ARG A 167 -15.85 -12.98 7.76
N SER A 168 -15.13 -12.00 8.24
CA SER A 168 -15.57 -11.15 9.34
C SER A 168 -16.48 -10.05 8.77
N SER A 169 -17.63 -9.86 9.37
CA SER A 169 -18.55 -8.76 9.07
C SER A 169 -18.59 -7.79 10.22
N LYS A 170 -18.73 -6.51 9.91
CA LYS A 170 -18.77 -5.43 10.86
C LYS A 170 -20.08 -4.68 10.76
N VAL A 171 -20.59 -4.24 11.88
CA VAL A 171 -21.71 -3.28 11.94
C VAL A 171 -21.10 -1.92 12.24
N ILE A 172 -21.23 -1.00 11.31
CA ILE A 172 -20.80 0.39 11.45
C ILE A 172 -22.04 1.23 11.69
N VAL A 173 -21.95 2.11 12.69
CA VAL A 173 -22.95 3.12 12.98
C VAL A 173 -22.43 4.46 12.51
N GLU A 174 -23.13 5.04 11.55
CA GLU A 174 -22.76 6.31 10.91
C GLU A 174 -23.89 7.33 11.14
N ILE A 175 -23.53 8.61 11.10
CA ILE A 175 -24.52 9.69 11.07
C ILE A 175 -24.97 9.81 9.61
N PRO A 176 -26.29 9.75 9.33
CA PRO A 176 -26.78 9.89 7.96
C PRO A 176 -26.45 11.30 7.43
N ASP A 177 -26.16 11.36 6.12
CA ASP A 177 -25.92 12.60 5.38
C ASP A 177 -27.13 13.55 5.35
#